data_5ac9304d71fd746a45c088a73d1e3d87
#
_entry.id   5ac9304d71fd746a45c088a73d1e3d87
#
_cell.length_a   1.000
_cell.length_b   1.000
_cell.length_c   1.000
_cell.angle_alpha   90.00
_cell.angle_beta   90.00
_cell.angle_gamma   90.00
#
_symmetry.space_group_name_H-M   'P 1'
#
loop_
_entity.id
_entity.type
_entity.pdbx_description
1 polymer ?
#
loop_
_entity_poly.entity_id
_entity_poly.type
_entity_poly.pdbx_seq_one_letter_code
_entity_poly.pdbx_strand_id
1 'polypeptide(L)'
;MMGMMSQGGSKGPDPASADDPSVQMGRFFPPMEHLSPEEKTEAMERAFERLKTSMDMLAKPDGTQKAPAKNCQALKTNHPSKPSGNYWIDPNGMDAKDAIMAYCDMQTGATCIQPKPAMSHEITIMSDDKEAWVGEIDTNAFDINYKADSNQMNFLQLASSSAEQTITFHCKDTVAHLNRANNKRHAVSLMAWNDLEIKHRGKARYQVLSDECQHKKRSWAQTVFKVQSRKPARLPIVDVQVQDFGRSNQAFKIEVGQVCFS
;
A
#
# COMPACT_ATOMS: atom_id res chain seq x y z
N MET A 1 -25.43 -52.60 40.22
CA MET A 1 -26.30 -51.95 39.23
C MET A 1 -25.90 -50.51 39.10
N MET A 2 -25.15 -50.19 38.07
CA MET A 2 -24.86 -48.80 37.69
C MET A 2 -24.74 -48.77 36.18
N GLY A 3 -25.68 -48.13 35.53
CA GLY A 3 -25.81 -48.00 34.09
C GLY A 3 -24.79 -46.98 33.56
N MET A 4 -24.02 -47.34 32.56
CA MET A 4 -23.20 -46.42 31.75
C MET A 4 -24.07 -45.80 30.65
N MET A 5 -24.22 -44.47 30.71
CA MET A 5 -24.79 -43.67 29.61
C MET A 5 -23.67 -43.35 28.66
N SER A 6 -23.79 -43.83 27.43
CA SER A 6 -22.99 -43.49 26.27
C SER A 6 -23.40 -42.10 25.76
N GLN A 7 -22.51 -41.11 25.80
CA GLN A 7 -22.71 -39.84 25.10
C GLN A 7 -22.20 -39.98 23.66
N GLY A 8 -23.17 -39.96 22.71
CA GLY A 8 -22.86 -39.83 21.30
C GLY A 8 -22.40 -38.41 20.95
N GLY A 9 -21.09 -38.23 20.70
CA GLY A 9 -20.55 -37.01 20.16
C GLY A 9 -20.89 -36.88 18.68
N SER A 10 -21.71 -35.90 18.33
CA SER A 10 -21.91 -35.48 16.94
C SER A 10 -20.66 -34.85 16.43
N LYS A 11 -19.93 -35.57 15.52
CA LYS A 11 -18.85 -34.96 14.72
C LYS A 11 -19.45 -33.94 13.77
N GLY A 12 -19.04 -32.68 13.90
CA GLY A 12 -19.26 -31.66 12.88
C GLY A 12 -18.50 -32.01 11.59
N PRO A 13 -18.90 -31.46 10.44
CA PRO A 13 -18.25 -31.76 9.17
C PRO A 13 -16.77 -31.34 9.20
N ASP A 14 -15.89 -32.26 8.79
CA ASP A 14 -14.45 -32.04 8.71
C ASP A 14 -14.11 -30.87 7.75
N PRO A 15 -13.23 -29.93 8.13
CA PRO A 15 -12.79 -28.83 7.25
C PRO A 15 -11.99 -29.27 6.01
N ALA A 16 -11.60 -30.55 5.93
CA ALA A 16 -10.87 -31.11 4.78
C ALA A 16 -11.70 -31.29 3.49
N SER A 17 -13.01 -31.12 3.54
CA SER A 17 -13.89 -31.33 2.38
C SER A 17 -13.99 -30.13 1.42
N ALA A 18 -13.40 -28.96 1.76
CA ALA A 18 -13.48 -27.77 0.92
C ALA A 18 -12.53 -27.80 -0.30
N ASP A 19 -11.45 -28.57 -0.23
CA ASP A 19 -10.44 -28.69 -1.27
C ASP A 19 -10.57 -30.00 -2.12
N ASP A 20 -11.59 -30.80 -1.87
CA ASP A 20 -11.86 -32.00 -2.67
C ASP A 20 -12.27 -31.58 -4.10
N PRO A 21 -11.54 -32.02 -5.16
CA PRO A 21 -11.86 -31.70 -6.54
C PRO A 21 -13.29 -32.06 -6.95
N SER A 22 -13.88 -33.09 -6.33
CA SER A 22 -15.26 -33.50 -6.59
C SER A 22 -16.28 -32.50 -6.04
N VAL A 23 -16.00 -31.88 -4.89
CA VAL A 23 -16.82 -30.80 -4.31
C VAL A 23 -16.72 -29.51 -5.10
N GLN A 24 -15.53 -29.21 -5.62
CA GLN A 24 -15.32 -28.05 -6.51
C GLN A 24 -16.01 -28.28 -7.86
N MET A 25 -15.94 -29.45 -8.43
CA MET A 25 -16.65 -29.79 -9.67
C MET A 25 -18.16 -29.73 -9.48
N GLY A 26 -18.71 -30.15 -8.35
CA GLY A 26 -20.14 -30.05 -8.03
C GLY A 26 -20.68 -28.61 -7.97
N ARG A 27 -19.82 -27.61 -7.80
CA ARG A 27 -20.21 -26.19 -7.90
C ARG A 27 -20.47 -25.73 -9.35
N PHE A 28 -19.82 -26.37 -10.30
CA PHE A 28 -19.99 -26.09 -11.73
C PHE A 28 -21.07 -26.95 -12.37
N PHE A 29 -21.17 -28.22 -11.93
CA PHE A 29 -22.10 -29.18 -12.46
C PHE A 29 -23.06 -29.65 -11.35
N PRO A 30 -24.30 -29.13 -11.31
CA PRO A 30 -25.30 -29.62 -10.37
C PRO A 30 -25.60 -31.11 -10.61
N PRO A 31 -26.06 -31.87 -9.59
CA PRO A 31 -26.44 -33.26 -9.76
C PRO A 31 -27.51 -33.39 -10.84
N MET A 32 -27.16 -34.10 -11.91
CA MET A 32 -28.00 -34.18 -13.14
C MET A 32 -28.93 -35.39 -13.17
N GLU A 33 -28.93 -36.23 -12.12
CA GLU A 33 -29.58 -37.53 -12.12
C GLU A 33 -31.09 -37.50 -12.30
N HIS A 34 -31.72 -36.38 -11.93
CA HIS A 34 -33.18 -36.21 -11.94
C HIS A 34 -33.69 -35.20 -12.98
N LEU A 35 -32.85 -34.71 -13.84
CA LEU A 35 -33.19 -33.71 -14.85
C LEU A 35 -33.61 -34.38 -16.17
N SER A 36 -34.56 -33.78 -16.88
CA SER A 36 -34.91 -34.12 -18.25
C SER A 36 -33.77 -33.86 -19.22
N PRO A 37 -33.73 -34.41 -20.43
CA PRO A 37 -32.69 -34.12 -21.42
C PRO A 37 -32.54 -32.64 -21.75
N GLU A 38 -33.62 -31.88 -21.79
CA GLU A 38 -33.63 -30.44 -22.08
C GLU A 38 -33.05 -29.66 -20.90
N GLU A 39 -33.46 -29.95 -19.66
CA GLU A 39 -32.91 -29.35 -18.46
C GLU A 39 -31.42 -29.65 -18.24
N LYS A 40 -30.96 -30.86 -18.65
CA LYS A 40 -29.54 -31.20 -18.65
C LYS A 40 -28.74 -30.33 -19.61
N THR A 41 -29.27 -30.09 -20.81
CA THR A 41 -28.62 -29.23 -21.80
C THR A 41 -28.48 -27.81 -21.30
N GLU A 42 -29.57 -27.22 -20.77
CA GLU A 42 -29.52 -25.88 -20.18
C GLU A 42 -28.57 -25.77 -18.96
N ALA A 43 -28.52 -26.82 -18.13
CA ALA A 43 -27.61 -26.84 -16.97
C ALA A 43 -26.15 -26.89 -17.43
N MET A 44 -25.84 -27.67 -18.47
CA MET A 44 -24.50 -27.73 -19.06
C MET A 44 -24.11 -26.41 -19.73
N GLU A 45 -24.98 -25.79 -20.47
CA GLU A 45 -24.71 -24.46 -21.07
C GLU A 45 -24.41 -23.41 -20.01
N ARG A 46 -25.23 -23.36 -18.95
CA ARG A 46 -25.00 -22.47 -17.80
C ARG A 46 -23.66 -22.76 -17.10
N ALA A 47 -23.29 -24.01 -16.91
CA ALA A 47 -22.02 -24.42 -16.33
C ALA A 47 -20.83 -24.02 -17.22
N PHE A 48 -20.96 -24.21 -18.55
CA PHE A 48 -19.96 -23.81 -19.53
C PHE A 48 -19.74 -22.31 -19.54
N GLU A 49 -20.79 -21.48 -19.55
CA GLU A 49 -20.68 -20.03 -19.50
C GLU A 49 -20.05 -19.53 -18.18
N ARG A 50 -20.36 -20.17 -17.04
CA ARG A 50 -19.70 -19.88 -15.77
C ARG A 50 -18.20 -20.21 -15.80
N LEU A 51 -17.85 -21.36 -16.36
CA LEU A 51 -16.45 -21.78 -16.49
C LEU A 51 -15.69 -20.82 -17.41
N LYS A 52 -16.25 -20.47 -18.54
CA LYS A 52 -15.70 -19.50 -19.49
C LYS A 52 -15.49 -18.13 -18.82
N THR A 53 -16.49 -17.62 -18.09
CA THR A 53 -16.38 -16.36 -17.34
C THR A 53 -15.25 -16.43 -16.30
N SER A 54 -15.14 -17.56 -15.57
CA SER A 54 -14.07 -17.75 -14.59
C SER A 54 -12.69 -17.79 -15.24
N MET A 55 -12.57 -18.45 -16.41
CA MET A 55 -11.31 -18.48 -17.17
C MET A 55 -10.95 -17.08 -17.71
N ASP A 56 -11.92 -16.31 -18.21
CA ASP A 56 -11.70 -14.95 -18.69
C ASP A 56 -11.25 -14.03 -17.54
N MET A 57 -11.80 -14.17 -16.33
CA MET A 57 -11.36 -13.43 -15.15
C MET A 57 -9.92 -13.77 -14.76
N LEU A 58 -9.50 -15.03 -14.89
CA LEU A 58 -8.10 -15.43 -14.63
C LEU A 58 -7.16 -14.96 -15.73
N ALA A 59 -7.59 -15.00 -16.98
CA ALA A 59 -6.76 -14.60 -18.13
C ALA A 59 -6.63 -13.08 -18.26
N LYS A 60 -7.69 -12.32 -17.92
CA LYS A 60 -7.76 -10.86 -18.02
C LYS A 60 -8.36 -10.26 -16.74
N PRO A 61 -7.61 -10.26 -15.62
CA PRO A 61 -8.07 -9.67 -14.37
C PRO A 61 -8.53 -8.23 -14.58
N ASP A 62 -9.70 -7.90 -14.02
CA ASP A 62 -10.36 -6.62 -14.27
C ASP A 62 -10.21 -5.59 -13.12
N GLY A 63 -9.45 -5.94 -12.07
CA GLY A 63 -9.20 -5.10 -10.91
C GLY A 63 -10.36 -5.08 -9.91
N THR A 64 -11.30 -6.01 -9.99
CA THR A 64 -12.29 -6.26 -8.93
C THR A 64 -11.70 -7.17 -7.85
N GLN A 65 -12.35 -7.23 -6.68
CA GLN A 65 -11.91 -8.11 -5.60
C GLN A 65 -11.90 -9.61 -5.98
N LYS A 66 -12.76 -10.02 -6.92
CA LYS A 66 -12.81 -11.39 -7.41
C LYS A 66 -11.77 -11.70 -8.48
N ALA A 67 -11.31 -10.68 -9.18
CA ALA A 67 -10.34 -10.77 -10.27
C ALA A 67 -9.31 -9.62 -10.15
N PRO A 68 -8.50 -9.57 -9.07
CA PRO A 68 -7.52 -8.52 -8.86
C PRO A 68 -6.41 -8.60 -9.91
N ALA A 69 -5.98 -7.44 -10.40
CA ALA A 69 -4.89 -7.38 -11.36
C ALA A 69 -3.53 -7.43 -10.64
N LYS A 70 -2.50 -7.95 -11.32
CA LYS A 70 -1.15 -8.02 -10.74
C LYS A 70 -0.57 -6.64 -10.40
N ASN A 71 -0.81 -5.67 -11.26
CA ASN A 71 -0.47 -4.25 -11.07
C ASN A 71 -1.31 -3.39 -12.03
N CYS A 72 -1.24 -2.08 -11.87
CA CYS A 72 -2.02 -1.15 -12.70
C CYS A 72 -1.58 -1.15 -14.17
N GLN A 73 -0.32 -1.46 -14.47
CA GLN A 73 0.14 -1.60 -15.87
C GLN A 73 -0.52 -2.80 -16.55
N ALA A 74 -0.65 -3.94 -15.85
CA ALA A 74 -1.37 -5.10 -16.36
C ALA A 74 -2.87 -4.79 -16.57
N LEU A 75 -3.49 -4.09 -15.60
CA LEU A 75 -4.87 -3.65 -15.72
C LEU A 75 -5.08 -2.72 -16.93
N LYS A 76 -4.21 -1.73 -17.11
CA LYS A 76 -4.22 -0.82 -18.26
C LYS A 76 -4.09 -1.57 -19.60
N THR A 77 -3.19 -2.56 -19.65
CA THR A 77 -2.97 -3.36 -20.86
C THR A 77 -4.20 -4.19 -21.23
N ASN A 78 -4.84 -4.82 -20.23
CA ASN A 78 -6.01 -5.67 -20.44
C ASN A 78 -7.31 -4.87 -20.63
N HIS A 79 -7.41 -3.70 -20.01
CA HIS A 79 -8.61 -2.87 -19.99
C HIS A 79 -8.27 -1.39 -20.20
N PRO A 80 -7.81 -0.99 -21.41
CA PRO A 80 -7.30 0.37 -21.66
C PRO A 80 -8.36 1.47 -21.55
N SER A 81 -9.63 1.13 -21.57
CA SER A 81 -10.75 2.08 -21.42
C SER A 81 -11.12 2.40 -19.98
N LYS A 82 -10.57 1.68 -18.99
CA LYS A 82 -10.85 1.97 -17.59
C LYS A 82 -10.25 3.31 -17.16
N PRO A 83 -10.97 4.12 -16.37
CA PRO A 83 -10.45 5.40 -15.87
C PRO A 83 -9.41 5.17 -14.76
N SER A 84 -8.60 6.20 -14.47
CA SER A 84 -7.78 6.22 -13.25
C SER A 84 -8.67 6.17 -12.01
N GLY A 85 -8.27 5.40 -11.00
CA GLY A 85 -9.07 5.18 -9.81
C GLY A 85 -8.56 4.05 -8.93
N ASN A 86 -9.35 3.66 -7.94
CA ASN A 86 -9.00 2.58 -7.03
C ASN A 86 -9.42 1.22 -7.58
N TYR A 87 -8.49 0.27 -7.59
CA TYR A 87 -8.68 -1.09 -8.05
C TYR A 87 -8.05 -2.08 -7.08
N TRP A 88 -8.55 -3.31 -7.10
CA TRP A 88 -7.93 -4.41 -6.37
C TRP A 88 -6.71 -4.93 -7.14
N ILE A 89 -5.58 -4.95 -6.46
CA ILE A 89 -4.27 -5.34 -6.99
C ILE A 89 -3.70 -6.46 -6.13
N ASP A 90 -3.21 -7.50 -6.78
CA ASP A 90 -2.56 -8.64 -6.14
C ASP A 90 -1.17 -8.85 -6.75
N PRO A 91 -0.15 -8.13 -6.25
CA PRO A 91 1.22 -8.21 -6.79
C PRO A 91 1.85 -9.59 -6.73
N ASN A 92 1.56 -10.39 -5.69
CA ASN A 92 2.10 -11.75 -5.55
C ASN A 92 1.34 -12.78 -6.39
N GLY A 93 0.08 -12.52 -6.75
CA GLY A 93 -0.75 -13.38 -7.59
C GLY A 93 -1.11 -14.73 -6.97
N MET A 94 -1.08 -14.83 -5.63
CA MET A 94 -1.27 -16.12 -4.94
C MET A 94 -2.73 -16.35 -4.51
N ASP A 95 -3.36 -15.38 -3.85
CA ASP A 95 -4.75 -15.50 -3.38
C ASP A 95 -5.42 -14.12 -3.43
N ALA A 96 -6.53 -14.02 -4.15
CA ALA A 96 -7.31 -12.78 -4.23
C ALA A 96 -7.78 -12.22 -2.86
N LYS A 97 -7.67 -13.01 -1.77
CA LYS A 97 -8.04 -12.58 -0.43
C LYS A 97 -7.02 -11.62 0.20
N ASP A 98 -5.76 -11.70 -0.20
CA ASP A 98 -4.70 -10.80 0.27
C ASP A 98 -4.46 -9.63 -0.69
N ALA A 99 -5.29 -9.49 -1.73
CA ALA A 99 -5.26 -8.36 -2.65
C ALA A 99 -5.44 -7.03 -1.91
N ILE A 100 -4.73 -6.02 -2.35
CA ILE A 100 -4.72 -4.68 -1.76
C ILE A 100 -5.49 -3.68 -2.62
N MET A 101 -6.06 -2.66 -1.97
CA MET A 101 -6.69 -1.54 -2.68
C MET A 101 -5.62 -0.51 -3.03
N ALA A 102 -5.31 -0.36 -4.33
CA ALA A 102 -4.36 0.60 -4.86
C ALA A 102 -5.02 1.61 -5.79
N TYR A 103 -4.50 2.83 -5.84
CA TYR A 103 -4.88 3.79 -6.86
C TYR A 103 -4.06 3.52 -8.13
N CYS A 104 -4.76 3.28 -9.23
CA CYS A 104 -4.16 3.11 -10.55
C CYS A 104 -4.23 4.42 -11.34
N ASP A 105 -3.07 4.95 -11.70
CA ASP A 105 -2.99 5.96 -12.74
C ASP A 105 -3.00 5.27 -14.10
N MET A 106 -4.14 5.26 -14.74
CA MET A 106 -4.33 4.58 -16.03
C MET A 106 -3.66 5.31 -17.19
N GLN A 107 -3.18 6.54 -17.00
CA GLN A 107 -2.39 7.24 -18.03
C GLN A 107 -0.95 6.71 -18.06
N THR A 108 -0.33 6.54 -16.91
CA THR A 108 1.06 6.06 -16.77
C THR A 108 1.15 4.55 -16.56
N GLY A 109 0.14 3.92 -15.98
CA GLY A 109 0.16 2.53 -15.53
C GLY A 109 0.75 2.38 -14.12
N ALA A 110 0.98 3.48 -13.42
CA ALA A 110 1.54 3.46 -12.07
C ALA A 110 0.55 2.92 -11.04
N THR A 111 1.07 2.08 -10.14
CA THR A 111 0.35 1.52 -8.99
C THR A 111 0.73 2.30 -7.73
N CYS A 112 -0.23 3.01 -7.14
CA CYS A 112 0.02 3.91 -6.01
C CYS A 112 -0.63 3.39 -4.72
N ILE A 113 0.18 3.25 -3.67
CA ILE A 113 -0.23 2.77 -2.35
C ILE A 113 -0.34 3.94 -1.39
N GLN A 114 -1.47 4.03 -0.70
CA GLN A 114 -1.74 5.08 0.27
C GLN A 114 -1.05 4.82 1.60
N PRO A 115 -0.46 5.84 2.25
CA PRO A 115 0.00 5.73 3.63
C PRO A 115 -1.18 5.65 4.62
N LYS A 116 -0.89 5.16 5.83
CA LYS A 116 -1.85 5.08 6.93
C LYS A 116 -1.11 5.21 8.28
N PRO A 117 -1.22 6.33 8.97
CA PRO A 117 -1.89 7.58 8.58
C PRO A 117 -1.14 8.37 7.49
N ALA A 118 -1.83 9.26 6.77
CA ALA A 118 -1.21 10.11 5.75
C ALA A 118 -0.54 11.36 6.35
N MET A 119 -0.93 11.78 7.54
CA MET A 119 -0.41 12.97 8.22
C MET A 119 -0.23 12.70 9.71
N SER A 120 0.88 13.20 10.27
CA SER A 120 1.13 13.20 11.71
C SER A 120 0.23 14.22 12.44
N HIS A 121 0.07 14.04 13.74
CA HIS A 121 -0.36 15.11 14.62
C HIS A 121 0.68 16.26 14.63
N GLU A 122 0.40 17.34 15.34
CA GLU A 122 1.37 18.41 15.60
C GLU A 122 2.45 17.91 16.57
N ILE A 123 3.71 17.99 16.14
CA ILE A 123 4.87 17.50 16.88
C ILE A 123 5.67 18.71 17.37
N THR A 124 5.98 18.72 18.66
CA THR A 124 6.92 19.65 19.30
C THR A 124 7.95 18.83 20.06
N ILE A 125 9.23 19.02 19.75
CA ILE A 125 10.34 18.30 20.41
C ILE A 125 11.06 19.28 21.33
N MET A 126 11.13 18.92 22.60
CA MET A 126 11.87 19.66 23.64
C MET A 126 13.10 18.85 24.02
N SER A 127 14.13 18.93 23.19
CA SER A 127 15.41 18.24 23.39
C SER A 127 16.55 19.13 22.92
N ASP A 128 17.73 18.95 23.50
CA ASP A 128 18.99 19.58 23.10
C ASP A 128 19.75 18.75 22.04
N ASP A 129 19.16 17.65 21.57
CA ASP A 129 19.74 16.83 20.50
C ASP A 129 19.86 17.60 19.20
N LYS A 130 20.84 17.22 18.38
CA LYS A 130 21.07 17.88 17.09
C LYS A 130 20.14 17.39 15.98
N GLU A 131 19.63 16.16 16.15
CA GLU A 131 18.77 15.49 15.18
C GLU A 131 17.94 14.43 15.90
N ALA A 132 16.76 14.15 15.39
CA ALA A 132 15.85 13.16 15.95
C ALA A 132 15.03 12.50 14.85
N TRP A 133 14.87 11.19 14.90
CA TRP A 133 13.93 10.45 14.06
C TRP A 133 12.52 10.57 14.63
N VAL A 134 11.55 10.88 13.79
CA VAL A 134 10.18 11.12 14.24
C VAL A 134 9.55 9.86 14.83
N GLY A 135 9.89 8.68 14.31
CA GLY A 135 9.45 7.39 14.84
C GLY A 135 9.99 7.05 16.24
N GLU A 136 11.05 7.75 16.72
CA GLU A 136 11.70 7.48 18.01
C GLU A 136 11.34 8.48 19.12
N ILE A 137 10.64 9.59 18.76
CA ILE A 137 10.54 10.77 19.65
C ILE A 137 9.58 10.56 20.82
N ASP A 138 8.52 9.74 20.73
CA ASP A 138 7.49 9.65 21.76
C ASP A 138 6.69 8.34 21.70
N THR A 139 6.01 8.05 22.82
CA THR A 139 4.99 6.99 22.97
C THR A 139 3.80 7.13 22.01
N ASN A 140 3.58 8.31 21.44
CA ASN A 140 2.65 8.59 20.34
C ASN A 140 3.38 8.83 19.02
N ALA A 141 4.51 8.15 18.81
CA ALA A 141 5.31 8.25 17.61
C ALA A 141 4.46 8.17 16.33
N PHE A 142 4.77 9.02 15.38
CA PHE A 142 4.16 8.97 14.06
C PHE A 142 4.79 7.80 13.29
N ASP A 143 4.11 6.66 13.33
CA ASP A 143 4.53 5.46 12.63
C ASP A 143 3.97 5.45 11.21
N ILE A 144 4.86 5.54 10.23
CA ILE A 144 4.49 5.61 8.79
C ILE A 144 4.26 4.19 8.29
N ASN A 145 2.99 3.82 8.16
CA ASN A 145 2.57 2.56 7.56
C ASN A 145 1.87 2.78 6.21
N TYR A 146 1.63 1.71 5.47
CA TYR A 146 0.97 1.74 4.16
C TYR A 146 -0.20 0.75 4.11
N LYS A 147 -1.17 1.01 3.22
CA LYS A 147 -2.33 0.13 3.01
C LYS A 147 -1.97 -1.10 2.15
N ALA A 148 -0.84 -1.71 2.46
CA ALA A 148 -0.35 -2.95 1.89
C ALA A 148 0.52 -3.64 2.93
N ASP A 149 0.46 -4.96 3.01
CA ASP A 149 1.41 -5.70 3.83
C ASP A 149 2.81 -5.74 3.16
N SER A 150 3.81 -6.16 3.93
CA SER A 150 5.20 -6.18 3.47
C SER A 150 5.43 -7.14 2.29
N ASN A 151 4.65 -8.22 2.20
CA ASN A 151 4.79 -9.20 1.13
C ASN A 151 4.30 -8.62 -0.19
N GLN A 152 3.08 -8.08 -0.22
CA GLN A 152 2.52 -7.41 -1.40
C GLN A 152 3.39 -6.21 -1.84
N MET A 153 3.91 -5.42 -0.87
CA MET A 153 4.81 -4.31 -1.15
C MET A 153 6.10 -4.78 -1.83
N ASN A 154 6.73 -5.85 -1.32
CA ASN A 154 7.96 -6.40 -1.89
C ASN A 154 7.73 -6.93 -3.32
N PHE A 155 6.62 -7.62 -3.57
CA PHE A 155 6.31 -8.10 -4.92
C PHE A 155 6.05 -6.93 -5.89
N LEU A 156 5.38 -5.86 -5.43
CA LEU A 156 5.16 -4.66 -6.23
C LEU A 156 6.49 -3.96 -6.58
N GLN A 157 7.41 -3.85 -5.61
CA GLN A 157 8.77 -3.33 -5.83
C GLN A 157 9.54 -4.15 -6.85
N LEU A 158 9.47 -5.49 -6.76
CA LEU A 158 10.16 -6.40 -7.70
C LEU A 158 9.58 -6.33 -9.12
N ALA A 159 8.28 -6.09 -9.24
CA ALA A 159 7.58 -6.00 -10.53
C ALA A 159 7.71 -4.62 -11.20
N SER A 160 8.37 -3.64 -10.55
CA SER A 160 8.44 -2.26 -11.00
C SER A 160 9.85 -1.85 -11.41
N SER A 161 9.97 -0.90 -12.33
CA SER A 161 11.25 -0.35 -12.82
C SER A 161 11.65 0.95 -12.11
N SER A 162 10.68 1.65 -11.54
CA SER A 162 10.87 2.91 -10.81
C SER A 162 9.80 3.10 -9.75
N ALA A 163 10.09 3.98 -8.80
CA ALA A 163 9.12 4.41 -7.80
C ALA A 163 9.32 5.88 -7.45
N GLU A 164 8.25 6.55 -7.05
CA GLU A 164 8.28 7.92 -6.57
C GLU A 164 7.32 8.15 -5.41
N GLN A 165 7.68 9.13 -4.57
CA GLN A 165 6.88 9.52 -3.41
C GLN A 165 7.15 10.98 -3.06
N THR A 166 6.12 11.67 -2.56
CA THR A 166 6.23 13.05 -2.05
C THR A 166 6.04 13.05 -0.54
N ILE A 167 6.90 13.79 0.16
CA ILE A 167 6.79 14.05 1.59
C ILE A 167 6.65 15.56 1.77
N THR A 168 5.64 16.02 2.51
CA THR A 168 5.45 17.43 2.84
C THR A 168 5.73 17.65 4.33
N PHE A 169 6.64 18.54 4.60
CA PHE A 169 6.95 19.01 5.95
C PHE A 169 6.21 20.33 6.20
N HIS A 170 5.21 20.28 7.04
CA HIS A 170 4.52 21.49 7.52
C HIS A 170 5.27 22.05 8.72
N CYS A 171 5.63 23.31 8.69
CA CYS A 171 6.50 23.95 9.66
C CYS A 171 5.82 25.17 10.31
N LYS A 172 6.13 25.38 11.58
CA LYS A 172 5.83 26.56 12.35
C LYS A 172 7.07 26.92 13.15
N ASP A 173 7.73 28.02 12.78
CA ASP A 173 9.00 28.51 13.35
C ASP A 173 10.16 27.47 13.31
N THR A 174 10.10 26.51 12.39
CA THR A 174 11.14 25.49 12.16
C THR A 174 11.52 25.41 10.68
N VAL A 175 12.67 24.80 10.39
CA VAL A 175 13.25 24.67 9.05
C VAL A 175 13.37 23.20 8.68
N ALA A 176 13.00 22.87 7.45
CA ALA A 176 13.13 21.51 6.92
C ALA A 176 14.30 21.34 5.95
N HIS A 177 14.85 22.42 5.41
CA HIS A 177 15.94 22.34 4.43
C HIS A 177 16.98 23.48 4.60
N LEU A 178 16.64 24.73 4.27
CA LEU A 178 17.55 25.88 4.32
C LEU A 178 16.99 26.98 5.22
N ASN A 179 17.79 27.44 6.17
CA ASN A 179 17.48 28.65 6.93
C ASN A 179 18.09 29.87 6.23
N ARG A 180 17.26 30.70 5.62
CA ARG A 180 17.67 31.89 4.88
C ARG A 180 18.33 32.94 5.75
N ALA A 181 17.94 33.05 7.02
CA ALA A 181 18.44 34.10 7.91
C ALA A 181 19.94 33.98 8.21
N ASN A 182 20.44 32.75 8.32
CA ASN A 182 21.85 32.47 8.65
C ASN A 182 22.57 31.60 7.62
N ASN A 183 21.90 31.28 6.50
CA ASN A 183 22.36 30.40 5.44
C ASN A 183 22.82 29.02 5.92
N LYS A 184 22.30 28.56 7.10
CA LYS A 184 22.57 27.22 7.62
C LYS A 184 21.55 26.23 7.07
N ARG A 185 22.04 25.03 6.81
CA ARG A 185 21.21 23.92 6.32
C ARG A 185 20.83 23.01 7.49
N HIS A 186 19.53 22.84 7.65
CA HIS A 186 18.91 21.91 8.60
C HIS A 186 18.03 20.97 7.79
N ALA A 187 18.66 20.26 6.86
CA ALA A 187 17.95 19.42 5.91
C ALA A 187 17.49 18.14 6.59
N VAL A 188 16.23 17.81 6.41
CA VAL A 188 15.68 16.52 6.85
C VAL A 188 16.40 15.36 6.15
N SER A 189 16.45 14.21 6.81
CA SER A 189 16.78 12.93 6.19
C SER A 189 15.53 12.04 6.15
N LEU A 190 15.42 11.20 5.15
CA LEU A 190 14.28 10.29 4.97
C LEU A 190 14.80 8.85 5.06
N MET A 191 14.15 8.02 5.85
CA MET A 191 14.44 6.59 5.92
C MET A 191 13.67 5.85 4.83
N ALA A 192 14.37 5.14 3.99
CA ALA A 192 13.84 4.31 2.93
C ALA A 192 13.38 2.94 3.47
N TRP A 193 12.52 2.24 2.74
CA TRP A 193 12.05 0.88 3.05
C TRP A 193 13.17 -0.14 3.30
N ASN A 194 14.30 0.04 2.64
CA ASN A 194 15.50 -0.81 2.74
C ASN A 194 16.57 -0.25 3.69
N ASP A 195 16.19 0.53 4.67
CA ASP A 195 17.06 1.16 5.69
C ASP A 195 18.12 2.10 5.12
N LEU A 196 17.94 2.56 3.87
CA LEU A 196 18.82 3.53 3.27
C LEU A 196 18.40 4.96 3.64
N GLU A 197 19.32 5.73 4.18
CA GLU A 197 19.07 7.14 4.43
C GLU A 197 19.15 7.97 3.13
N ILE A 198 18.07 8.66 2.81
CA ILE A 198 17.94 9.55 1.65
C ILE A 198 18.09 11.00 2.12
N LYS A 199 19.13 11.69 1.63
CA LYS A 199 19.49 13.05 2.04
C LYS A 199 19.28 14.06 0.91
N HIS A 200 19.54 15.33 1.20
CA HIS A 200 19.54 16.39 0.20
C HIS A 200 20.71 16.28 -0.80
N ARG A 201 21.75 15.51 -0.48
CA ARG A 201 22.94 15.27 -1.30
C ARG A 201 23.34 13.79 -1.26
N GLY A 202 24.10 13.36 -2.27
CA GLY A 202 24.61 12.00 -2.34
C GLY A 202 23.99 11.16 -3.46
N LYS A 203 24.28 9.85 -3.43
CA LYS A 203 23.79 8.88 -4.43
C LYS A 203 22.29 8.61 -4.29
N ALA A 204 21.76 8.65 -3.06
CA ALA A 204 20.34 8.63 -2.78
C ALA A 204 19.96 10.02 -2.25
N ARG A 205 19.15 10.73 -3.00
CA ARG A 205 18.77 12.11 -2.66
C ARG A 205 17.33 12.38 -3.07
N TYR A 206 16.70 13.26 -2.32
CA TYR A 206 15.42 13.85 -2.69
C TYR A 206 15.60 15.16 -3.46
N GLN A 207 14.58 15.59 -4.16
CA GLN A 207 14.44 16.92 -4.73
C GLN A 207 13.58 17.78 -3.80
N VAL A 208 13.91 19.06 -3.67
CA VAL A 208 13.08 20.06 -2.99
C VAL A 208 12.24 20.73 -4.06
N LEU A 209 10.92 20.52 -4.03
CA LEU A 209 9.99 21.12 -5.00
C LEU A 209 9.60 22.53 -4.58
N SER A 210 9.42 22.77 -3.27
CA SER A 210 9.17 24.08 -2.68
C SER A 210 9.75 24.12 -1.28
N ASP A 211 10.20 25.30 -0.81
CA ASP A 211 10.75 25.50 0.54
C ASP A 211 10.26 26.85 1.11
N GLU A 212 9.07 26.86 1.72
CA GLU A 212 8.52 28.01 2.40
C GLU A 212 8.99 28.10 3.86
N CYS A 213 9.44 26.98 4.45
CA CYS A 213 9.95 26.91 5.83
C CYS A 213 11.27 27.66 6.03
N GLN A 214 11.96 28.02 4.96
CA GLN A 214 13.25 28.72 4.99
C GLN A 214 13.24 30.06 5.75
N HIS A 215 12.07 30.67 5.95
CA HIS A 215 11.91 31.98 6.59
C HIS A 215 11.48 31.91 8.07
N LYS A 216 11.32 30.74 8.65
CA LYS A 216 10.90 30.53 10.07
C LYS A 216 9.70 31.40 10.46
N LYS A 217 8.61 31.25 9.74
CA LYS A 217 7.37 31.97 10.06
C LYS A 217 6.68 31.35 11.28
N ARG A 218 6.06 32.20 12.12
CA ARG A 218 5.17 31.76 13.22
C ARG A 218 3.83 31.19 12.74
N SER A 219 3.47 31.45 11.47
CA SER A 219 2.34 30.81 10.79
C SER A 219 2.79 29.52 10.12
N TRP A 220 1.86 28.61 9.89
CA TRP A 220 2.12 27.38 9.15
C TRP A 220 2.59 27.69 7.72
N ALA A 221 3.64 27.02 7.31
CA ALA A 221 4.20 26.98 5.96
C ALA A 221 4.59 25.55 5.63
N GLN A 222 5.10 25.29 4.43
CA GLN A 222 5.44 23.93 4.02
C GLN A 222 6.71 23.86 3.19
N THR A 223 7.40 22.74 3.27
CA THR A 223 8.49 22.35 2.37
C THR A 223 8.12 21.00 1.76
N VAL A 224 8.18 20.88 0.45
CA VAL A 224 7.78 19.68 -0.28
C VAL A 224 9.01 19.00 -0.87
N PHE A 225 9.17 17.73 -0.52
CA PHE A 225 10.24 16.85 -0.99
C PHE A 225 9.67 15.80 -1.93
N LYS A 226 10.37 15.52 -3.03
CA LYS A 226 10.08 14.41 -3.93
C LYS A 226 11.25 13.44 -3.95
N VAL A 227 10.97 12.18 -3.68
CA VAL A 227 11.89 11.07 -3.89
C VAL A 227 11.50 10.35 -5.17
N GLN A 228 12.45 10.19 -6.08
CA GLN A 228 12.27 9.40 -7.29
C GLN A 228 13.46 8.45 -7.44
N SER A 229 13.20 7.18 -7.67
CA SER A 229 14.25 6.15 -7.72
C SER A 229 13.99 5.13 -8.82
N ARG A 230 15.05 4.78 -9.57
CA ARG A 230 15.07 3.60 -10.45
C ARG A 230 15.37 2.30 -9.69
N LYS A 231 15.38 2.35 -8.37
CA LYS A 231 15.46 1.18 -7.48
C LYS A 231 14.21 1.20 -6.61
N PRO A 232 13.12 0.53 -7.01
CA PRO A 232 11.84 0.57 -6.30
C PRO A 232 11.93 0.15 -4.83
N ALA A 233 12.83 -0.77 -4.49
CA ALA A 233 13.09 -1.22 -3.12
C ALA A 233 13.53 -0.11 -2.13
N ARG A 234 13.82 1.10 -2.61
CA ARG A 234 14.08 2.28 -1.75
C ARG A 234 12.81 2.92 -1.23
N LEU A 235 11.68 2.66 -1.82
CA LEU A 235 10.40 3.25 -1.43
C LEU A 235 9.44 2.14 -0.99
N PRO A 236 8.54 2.45 -0.07
CA PRO A 236 8.17 3.79 0.45
C PRO A 236 9.14 4.34 1.51
N ILE A 237 8.94 5.61 1.89
CA ILE A 237 9.60 6.24 3.04
C ILE A 237 8.92 5.76 4.32
N VAL A 238 9.72 5.37 5.32
CA VAL A 238 9.23 4.80 6.59
C VAL A 238 9.49 5.68 7.81
N ASP A 239 10.41 6.66 7.73
CA ASP A 239 10.66 7.61 8.81
C ASP A 239 11.27 8.91 8.28
N VAL A 240 11.23 9.96 9.09
CA VAL A 240 11.77 11.29 8.80
C VAL A 240 12.62 11.77 9.97
N GLN A 241 13.90 12.13 9.70
CA GLN A 241 14.78 12.74 10.67
C GLN A 241 14.73 14.26 10.55
N VAL A 242 14.60 14.95 11.65
CA VAL A 242 14.52 16.41 11.76
C VAL A 242 15.72 16.97 12.50
N GLN A 243 16.10 18.25 12.23
CA GLN A 243 17.29 18.90 12.79
C GLN A 243 17.01 20.25 13.44
N ASP A 244 15.91 20.94 13.13
CA ASP A 244 15.59 22.26 13.68
C ASP A 244 14.41 22.18 14.64
N PHE A 245 14.69 21.86 15.88
CA PHE A 245 13.73 21.74 16.98
C PHE A 245 14.37 22.21 18.32
N GLY A 246 13.73 21.99 19.45
CA GLY A 246 14.25 22.28 20.80
C GLY A 246 13.63 23.51 21.46
N ARG A 247 12.74 24.25 20.78
CA ARG A 247 12.08 25.44 21.33
C ARG A 247 10.57 25.23 21.42
N SER A 248 9.97 25.77 22.46
CA SER A 248 8.52 25.61 22.74
C SER A 248 7.59 26.23 21.70
N ASN A 249 8.09 27.18 20.89
CA ASN A 249 7.35 27.81 19.81
C ASN A 249 7.50 27.12 18.45
N GLN A 250 8.35 26.08 18.37
CA GLN A 250 8.56 25.30 17.17
C GLN A 250 7.59 24.12 17.13
N ALA A 251 6.96 23.93 15.99
CA ALA A 251 6.11 22.79 15.75
C ALA A 251 6.18 22.37 14.28
N PHE A 252 5.94 21.10 14.01
CA PHE A 252 5.85 20.59 12.65
C PHE A 252 4.84 19.45 12.52
N LYS A 253 4.47 19.15 11.28
CA LYS A 253 3.69 17.97 10.91
C LYS A 253 4.34 17.35 9.68
N ILE A 254 4.27 16.03 9.59
CA ILE A 254 4.73 15.28 8.41
C ILE A 254 3.50 14.78 7.66
N GLU A 255 3.39 15.13 6.39
CA GLU A 255 2.41 14.58 5.49
C GLU A 255 3.11 13.66 4.49
N VAL A 256 2.67 12.42 4.46
CA VAL A 256 3.22 11.36 3.61
C VAL A 256 2.30 11.19 2.42
N GLY A 257 2.81 11.44 1.23
CA GLY A 257 2.09 11.17 -0.01
C GLY A 257 2.04 9.67 -0.33
N GLN A 258 1.16 9.31 -1.24
CA GLN A 258 1.14 7.95 -1.77
C GLN A 258 2.48 7.62 -2.44
N VAL A 259 2.91 6.36 -2.33
CA VAL A 259 4.05 5.84 -3.09
C VAL A 259 3.55 5.23 -4.38
N CYS A 260 4.12 5.63 -5.52
CA CYS A 260 3.72 5.15 -6.85
C CYS A 260 4.86 4.34 -7.48
N PHE A 261 4.53 3.15 -7.95
CA PHE A 261 5.41 2.20 -8.61
C PHE A 261 5.06 2.07 -10.09
N SER A 262 6.11 2.09 -10.97
CA SER A 262 5.96 2.04 -12.44
C SER A 262 6.92 1.05 -13.08
#